data_f31ec6acad0dc859a8820358ba58f3a3
#
_entry.id   f31ec6acad0dc859a8820358ba58f3a3
#
_cell.length_a   1.000
_cell.length_b   1.000
_cell.length_c   1.000
_cell.angle_alpha   90.00
_cell.angle_beta   90.00
_cell.angle_gamma   90.00
#
_symmetry.space_group_name_H-M   'P 1'
#
loop_
_entity.id
_entity.type
_entity.pdbx_description
1 polymer ?
#
loop_
_entity_poly.entity_id
_entity_poly.type
_entity_poly.pdbx_seq_one_letter_code
_entity_poly.pdbx_strand_id
1 'polypeptide(L)'
;MCRCCLLLPHIFFAADNWPVRTDSALTQTWGASIQIASSMIGQVGVALFMLISAYFLAFSTSNPCTRLVKPWTQVFIYSFGLLVLFSLIQDTSIVPKQYRIPIHAGAFISHALPIIFNEYWFVSAYFVVVLLAPFTNKLLDSLSFHQSIVLTVIMLWITFGWRLINPSIDYFSNLIYLFSIYLIGAMIRRQKQHLPDLRIWQTAIITIACCILCIAGTHFLALHDNIAQKLGYPINLLAGGEGSSPILAVIMATAIFICMVRNLPTKTHRTILTDFIVRIAPATFGVYLLHEHNIWKPILWHYVFSMEQPAGIAGKALFAIISILVVYILLLAVCYVIHICITHPVCVFSEKIIMRISSTSHTITRS
;
A
#
# COMPACT_ATOMS: atom_id res chain seq x y z
N MET A 1 -1.31 -18.20 1.01
CA MET A 1 -1.26 -16.77 0.68
C MET A 1 -2.62 -16.35 0.14
N CYS A 2 -3.21 -15.30 0.69
CA CYS A 2 -4.63 -15.03 0.57
C CYS A 2 -5.01 -14.47 -0.81
N ARG A 3 -6.21 -14.84 -1.31
CA ARG A 3 -6.84 -14.28 -2.54
C ARG A 3 -6.92 -12.74 -2.54
N CYS A 4 -6.75 -12.10 -1.37
CA CYS A 4 -6.78 -10.66 -1.17
C CYS A 4 -5.57 -9.91 -1.76
N CYS A 5 -4.41 -10.57 -1.92
CA CYS A 5 -3.23 -9.92 -2.48
C CYS A 5 -3.39 -9.48 -3.95
N LEU A 6 -4.40 -10.01 -4.66
CA LEU A 6 -4.68 -9.62 -6.05
C LEU A 6 -5.49 -8.33 -6.18
N LEU A 7 -6.27 -7.96 -5.16
CA LEU A 7 -7.08 -6.74 -5.16
C LEU A 7 -6.28 -5.49 -4.74
N LEU A 8 -5.19 -5.70 -4.00
CA LEU A 8 -4.40 -4.62 -3.41
C LEU A 8 -3.74 -3.68 -4.42
N PRO A 9 -3.10 -4.18 -5.49
CA PRO A 9 -2.49 -3.28 -6.48
C PRO A 9 -3.51 -2.46 -7.26
N HIS A 10 -4.75 -2.98 -7.48
CA HIS A 10 -5.82 -2.24 -8.14
C HIS A 10 -6.23 -1.00 -7.36
N ILE A 11 -6.22 -1.13 -6.05
CA ILE A 11 -6.64 -0.07 -5.14
C ILE A 11 -5.59 1.03 -5.10
N PHE A 12 -4.30 0.67 -5.10
CA PHE A 12 -3.19 1.63 -5.22
C PHE A 12 -3.22 2.41 -6.53
N PHE A 13 -3.60 1.71 -7.61
CA PHE A 13 -3.63 2.27 -8.95
C PHE A 13 -4.67 3.37 -9.11
N ALA A 14 -5.86 3.21 -8.55
CA ALA A 14 -6.94 4.17 -8.69
C ALA A 14 -6.70 5.50 -7.96
N ALA A 15 -5.94 5.47 -6.87
CA ALA A 15 -5.80 6.59 -5.96
C ALA A 15 -4.87 7.71 -6.45
N ASP A 16 -3.74 7.35 -7.08
CA ASP A 16 -2.66 8.31 -7.34
C ASP A 16 -2.68 8.94 -8.74
N ASN A 17 -3.53 8.47 -9.65
CA ASN A 17 -3.37 8.76 -11.08
C ASN A 17 -4.50 9.54 -11.75
N TRP A 18 -5.44 10.05 -10.96
CA TRP A 18 -6.47 10.91 -11.49
C TRP A 18 -5.99 12.36 -11.46
N PRO A 19 -5.94 13.09 -12.59
CA PRO A 19 -5.51 14.49 -12.58
C PRO A 19 -6.51 15.34 -11.80
N VAL A 20 -6.14 15.75 -10.59
CA VAL A 20 -6.88 16.77 -9.84
C VAL A 20 -6.62 18.10 -10.53
N ARG A 21 -7.62 18.65 -11.19
CA ARG A 21 -7.55 20.01 -11.71
C ARG A 21 -7.58 20.99 -10.55
N THR A 22 -6.59 21.87 -10.51
CA THR A 22 -6.39 22.86 -9.43
C THR A 22 -7.28 24.12 -9.55
N ASP A 23 -8.21 24.18 -10.51
CA ASP A 23 -9.14 25.29 -10.64
C ASP A 23 -10.16 25.28 -9.51
N SER A 24 -10.15 26.31 -8.68
CA SER A 24 -10.98 26.45 -7.47
C SER A 24 -12.49 26.29 -7.71
N ALA A 25 -13.02 26.76 -8.85
CA ALA A 25 -14.44 26.60 -9.20
C ALA A 25 -14.82 25.15 -9.53
N LEU A 26 -13.88 24.33 -10.03
CA LEU A 26 -14.12 22.92 -10.37
C LEU A 26 -13.97 21.99 -9.15
N THR A 27 -13.19 22.37 -8.14
CA THR A 27 -13.03 21.58 -6.91
C THR A 27 -14.31 21.56 -6.06
N GLN A 28 -15.19 22.54 -6.20
CA GLN A 28 -16.47 22.61 -5.50
C GLN A 28 -17.58 21.75 -6.09
N THR A 29 -17.29 20.96 -7.13
CA THR A 29 -18.26 20.03 -7.73
C THR A 29 -18.25 18.68 -7.02
N TRP A 30 -19.40 18.00 -6.96
CA TRP A 30 -19.49 16.62 -6.48
C TRP A 30 -18.56 15.67 -7.25
N GLY A 31 -18.39 15.91 -8.55
CA GLY A 31 -17.48 15.12 -9.38
C GLY A 31 -16.03 15.20 -8.92
N ALA A 32 -15.53 16.39 -8.60
CA ALA A 32 -14.20 16.59 -8.05
C ALA A 32 -14.06 15.96 -6.66
N SER A 33 -15.07 16.11 -5.80
CA SER A 33 -15.07 15.51 -4.46
C SER A 33 -15.03 13.99 -4.51
N ILE A 34 -15.77 13.35 -5.43
CA ILE A 34 -15.71 11.90 -5.66
C ILE A 34 -14.32 11.50 -6.15
N GLN A 35 -13.73 12.28 -7.04
CA GLN A 35 -12.40 12.04 -7.57
C GLN A 35 -11.33 12.09 -6.47
N ILE A 36 -11.31 13.12 -5.64
CA ILE A 36 -10.39 13.25 -4.50
C ILE A 36 -10.63 12.11 -3.50
N ALA A 37 -11.90 11.83 -3.16
CA ALA A 37 -12.25 10.75 -2.23
C ALA A 37 -11.85 9.36 -2.74
N SER A 38 -11.70 9.16 -4.06
CA SER A 38 -11.26 7.88 -4.64
C SER A 38 -9.84 7.46 -4.19
N SER A 39 -9.00 8.41 -3.78
CA SER A 39 -7.67 8.13 -3.23
C SER A 39 -7.73 7.32 -1.93
N MET A 40 -8.86 7.35 -1.20
CA MET A 40 -9.10 6.49 -0.03
C MET A 40 -8.99 5.01 -0.38
N ILE A 41 -9.37 4.61 -1.60
CA ILE A 41 -9.30 3.20 -2.04
C ILE A 41 -7.86 2.69 -2.01
N GLY A 42 -6.88 3.52 -2.39
CA GLY A 42 -5.46 3.18 -2.27
C GLY A 42 -5.04 2.94 -0.82
N GLN A 43 -5.50 3.80 0.09
CA GLN A 43 -5.20 3.64 1.53
C GLN A 43 -5.84 2.37 2.13
N VAL A 44 -7.02 1.97 1.65
CA VAL A 44 -7.63 0.67 2.01
C VAL A 44 -6.73 -0.48 1.62
N GLY A 45 -6.12 -0.43 0.44
CA GLY A 45 -5.17 -1.44 -0.03
C GLY A 45 -3.93 -1.54 0.86
N VAL A 46 -3.32 -0.41 1.19
CA VAL A 46 -2.19 -0.33 2.13
C VAL A 46 -2.56 -0.94 3.47
N ALA A 47 -3.71 -0.53 4.02
CA ALA A 47 -4.18 -1.02 5.31
C ALA A 47 -4.46 -2.53 5.30
N LEU A 48 -5.13 -3.07 4.26
CA LEU A 48 -5.36 -4.50 4.11
C LEU A 48 -4.06 -5.29 4.02
N PHE A 49 -3.09 -4.82 3.24
CA PHE A 49 -1.79 -5.47 3.14
C PHE A 49 -1.10 -5.55 4.51
N MET A 50 -1.11 -4.43 5.25
CA MET A 50 -0.48 -4.39 6.56
C MET A 50 -1.23 -5.25 7.59
N LEU A 51 -2.58 -5.26 7.59
CA LEU A 51 -3.38 -6.14 8.45
C LEU A 51 -3.10 -7.62 8.20
N ILE A 52 -3.02 -8.03 6.93
CA ILE A 52 -2.67 -9.40 6.54
C ILE A 52 -1.26 -9.74 7.04
N SER A 53 -0.30 -8.87 6.79
CA SER A 53 1.09 -9.06 7.22
C SER A 53 1.20 -9.16 8.73
N ALA A 54 0.55 -8.27 9.47
CA ALA A 54 0.51 -8.27 10.94
C ALA A 54 -0.12 -9.56 11.50
N TYR A 55 -1.20 -10.02 10.90
CA TYR A 55 -1.87 -11.27 11.30
C TYR A 55 -0.95 -12.48 11.22
N PHE A 56 -0.12 -12.58 10.19
CA PHE A 56 0.83 -13.68 10.06
C PHE A 56 2.13 -13.47 10.84
N LEU A 57 2.52 -12.21 11.10
CA LEU A 57 3.69 -11.88 11.90
C LEU A 57 3.44 -12.02 13.41
N ALA A 58 2.20 -11.92 13.88
CA ALA A 58 1.83 -11.86 15.29
C ALA A 58 2.38 -13.01 16.16
N PHE A 59 2.49 -14.21 15.61
CA PHE A 59 3.05 -15.39 16.30
C PHE A 59 4.26 -15.97 15.57
N SER A 60 4.94 -15.16 14.77
CA SER A 60 6.07 -15.64 14.04
C SER A 60 7.34 -15.68 14.89
N THR A 61 7.99 -16.81 14.91
CA THR A 61 9.28 -17.04 15.57
C THR A 61 10.49 -16.93 14.63
N SER A 62 10.25 -16.83 13.31
CA SER A 62 11.37 -16.75 12.35
C SER A 62 12.04 -15.38 12.39
N ASN A 63 13.35 -15.39 12.10
CA ASN A 63 14.16 -14.17 12.06
C ASN A 63 13.58 -13.15 11.04
N PRO A 64 13.32 -11.90 11.46
CA PRO A 64 12.76 -10.88 10.59
C PRO A 64 13.68 -10.54 9.41
N CYS A 65 14.99 -10.57 9.59
CA CYS A 65 15.94 -10.30 8.51
C CYS A 65 15.83 -11.30 7.37
N THR A 66 15.72 -12.60 7.67
CA THR A 66 15.57 -13.64 6.63
C THR A 66 14.27 -13.51 5.86
N ARG A 67 13.22 -13.02 6.50
CA ARG A 67 11.92 -12.74 5.83
C ARG A 67 11.98 -11.58 4.86
N LEU A 68 12.82 -10.58 5.14
CA LEU A 68 12.95 -9.39 4.32
C LEU A 68 13.85 -9.60 3.10
N VAL A 69 14.61 -10.69 3.03
CA VAL A 69 15.53 -10.96 1.90
C VAL A 69 14.83 -10.95 0.55
N LYS A 70 13.76 -11.75 0.40
CA LYS A 70 13.01 -11.80 -0.87
C LYS A 70 12.39 -10.45 -1.26
N PRO A 71 11.61 -9.78 -0.36
CA PRO A 71 11.10 -8.45 -0.65
C PRO A 71 12.21 -7.46 -0.99
N TRP A 72 13.32 -7.45 -0.23
CA TRP A 72 14.44 -6.56 -0.50
C TRP A 72 15.06 -6.80 -1.88
N THR A 73 15.32 -8.07 -2.22
CA THR A 73 15.87 -8.43 -3.53
C THR A 73 14.94 -7.98 -4.66
N GLN A 74 13.63 -8.16 -4.49
CA GLN A 74 12.65 -7.74 -5.48
C GLN A 74 12.62 -6.21 -5.61
N VAL A 75 12.61 -5.47 -4.50
CA VAL A 75 12.64 -4.00 -4.50
C VAL A 75 13.92 -3.48 -5.17
N PHE A 76 15.07 -4.07 -4.86
CA PHE A 76 16.34 -3.71 -5.50
C PHE A 76 16.30 -3.92 -7.02
N ILE A 77 15.82 -5.10 -7.47
CA ILE A 77 15.74 -5.40 -8.92
C ILE A 77 14.87 -4.38 -9.64
N TYR A 78 13.69 -4.04 -9.09
CA TYR A 78 12.80 -3.07 -9.72
C TYR A 78 13.38 -1.65 -9.63
N SER A 79 13.85 -1.21 -8.46
CA SER A 79 14.39 0.14 -8.28
C SER A 79 15.62 0.37 -9.17
N PHE A 80 16.65 -0.44 -8.99
CA PHE A 80 17.91 -0.28 -9.69
C PHE A 80 17.83 -0.72 -11.16
N GLY A 81 17.14 -1.83 -11.43
CA GLY A 81 16.99 -2.35 -12.79
C GLY A 81 16.20 -1.42 -13.70
N LEU A 82 15.12 -0.80 -13.19
CA LEU A 82 14.35 0.19 -13.98
C LEU A 82 15.12 1.50 -14.20
N LEU A 83 15.96 1.93 -13.25
CA LEU A 83 16.86 3.06 -13.45
C LEU A 83 17.87 2.76 -14.57
N VAL A 84 18.51 1.58 -14.52
CA VAL A 84 19.47 1.16 -15.56
C VAL A 84 18.78 1.08 -16.91
N LEU A 85 17.59 0.45 -16.98
CA LEU A 85 16.82 0.39 -18.21
C LEU A 85 16.53 1.79 -18.76
N PHE A 86 16.06 2.70 -17.90
CA PHE A 86 15.80 4.08 -18.29
C PHE A 86 17.07 4.79 -18.81
N SER A 87 18.20 4.61 -18.12
CA SER A 87 19.50 5.19 -18.53
C SER A 87 19.91 4.76 -19.94
N LEU A 88 19.59 3.52 -20.32
CA LEU A 88 19.93 2.97 -21.63
C LEU A 88 19.02 3.46 -22.77
N ILE A 89 17.74 3.74 -22.45
CA ILE A 89 16.75 4.04 -23.49
C ILE A 89 16.33 5.51 -23.55
N GLN A 90 16.66 6.35 -22.54
CA GLN A 90 16.17 7.74 -22.48
C GLN A 90 16.56 8.60 -23.69
N ASP A 91 17.70 8.32 -24.32
CA ASP A 91 18.19 9.09 -25.49
C ASP A 91 17.63 8.54 -26.80
N THR A 92 16.89 7.45 -26.76
CA THR A 92 16.22 6.88 -27.94
C THR A 92 14.90 7.61 -28.24
N SER A 93 14.26 7.25 -29.36
CA SER A 93 12.92 7.74 -29.71
C SER A 93 11.79 7.17 -28.83
N ILE A 94 12.08 6.16 -28.01
CA ILE A 94 11.10 5.50 -27.12
C ILE A 94 10.66 6.43 -26.00
N VAL A 95 11.59 7.21 -25.42
CA VAL A 95 11.30 8.16 -24.35
C VAL A 95 11.12 9.57 -24.91
N PRO A 96 9.92 10.18 -24.78
CA PRO A 96 9.69 11.54 -25.24
C PRO A 96 10.65 12.53 -24.56
N LYS A 97 11.07 13.55 -25.29
CA LYS A 97 12.08 14.53 -24.81
C LYS A 97 11.72 15.16 -23.47
N GLN A 98 10.44 15.40 -23.22
CA GLN A 98 9.93 16.02 -21.98
C GLN A 98 10.12 15.16 -20.73
N TYR A 99 10.32 13.84 -20.87
CA TYR A 99 10.55 12.91 -19.75
C TYR A 99 12.03 12.53 -19.60
N ARG A 100 12.91 13.07 -20.43
CA ARG A 100 14.35 12.84 -20.30
C ARG A 100 14.88 13.67 -19.14
N ILE A 101 15.56 13.01 -18.22
CA ILE A 101 16.14 13.66 -17.05
C ILE A 101 17.63 13.32 -16.96
N PRO A 102 18.46 14.28 -16.54
CA PRO A 102 19.87 14.00 -16.31
C PRO A 102 20.02 13.02 -15.14
N ILE A 103 20.65 11.87 -15.39
CA ILE A 103 20.90 10.88 -14.35
C ILE A 103 22.26 11.15 -13.74
N HIS A 104 22.25 11.54 -12.47
CA HIS A 104 23.47 11.79 -11.69
C HIS A 104 23.88 10.55 -10.90
N ALA A 105 25.13 10.47 -10.47
CA ALA A 105 25.65 9.37 -9.63
C ALA A 105 24.81 9.14 -8.37
N GLY A 106 24.24 10.20 -7.78
CA GLY A 106 23.33 10.10 -6.65
C GLY A 106 22.08 9.26 -6.92
N ALA A 107 21.53 9.30 -8.15
CA ALA A 107 20.38 8.47 -8.53
C ALA A 107 20.72 6.98 -8.52
N PHE A 108 21.92 6.58 -8.92
CA PHE A 108 22.35 5.18 -8.81
C PHE A 108 22.49 4.73 -7.35
N ILE A 109 22.94 5.61 -6.46
CA ILE A 109 23.05 5.31 -5.02
C ILE A 109 21.67 5.16 -4.39
N SER A 110 20.74 6.10 -4.66
CA SER A 110 19.39 6.06 -4.10
C SER A 110 18.62 4.82 -4.56
N HIS A 111 18.71 4.47 -5.83
CA HIS A 111 18.03 3.28 -6.37
C HIS A 111 18.73 1.96 -6.01
N ALA A 112 20.03 1.98 -5.69
CA ALA A 112 20.73 0.82 -5.13
C ALA A 112 20.38 0.57 -3.65
N LEU A 113 19.98 1.62 -2.91
CA LEU A 113 19.60 1.56 -1.51
C LEU A 113 18.16 2.07 -1.29
N PRO A 114 17.16 1.51 -2.00
CA PRO A 114 15.82 2.07 -2.12
C PRO A 114 15.08 2.21 -0.79
N ILE A 115 15.37 1.37 0.19
CA ILE A 115 14.76 1.43 1.52
C ILE A 115 15.31 2.63 2.31
N ILE A 116 16.62 2.87 2.23
CA ILE A 116 17.30 3.95 2.97
C ILE A 116 16.90 5.32 2.42
N PHE A 117 16.82 5.42 1.09
CA PHE A 117 16.46 6.67 0.42
C PHE A 117 14.95 6.85 0.22
N ASN A 118 14.14 5.92 0.79
CA ASN A 118 12.66 5.98 0.76
C ASN A 118 12.08 6.10 -0.66
N GLU A 119 12.69 5.42 -1.63
CA GLU A 119 12.21 5.39 -3.03
C GLU A 119 10.78 4.84 -3.13
N TYR A 120 10.41 3.98 -2.19
CA TYR A 120 9.06 3.42 -2.04
C TYR A 120 8.61 3.57 -0.58
N TRP A 121 7.92 4.66 -0.28
CA TRP A 121 7.50 5.04 1.07
C TRP A 121 6.86 3.89 1.89
N PHE A 122 5.94 3.17 1.24
CA PHE A 122 5.24 2.06 1.89
C PHE A 122 6.20 0.92 2.24
N VAL A 123 7.08 0.54 1.30
CA VAL A 123 8.03 -0.56 1.50
C VAL A 123 9.03 -0.21 2.57
N SER A 124 9.55 1.02 2.58
CA SER A 124 10.51 1.48 3.59
C SER A 124 9.91 1.42 4.99
N ALA A 125 8.69 1.93 5.17
CA ALA A 125 8.00 1.85 6.45
C ALA A 125 7.64 0.40 6.83
N TYR A 126 7.21 -0.43 5.87
CA TYR A 126 6.92 -1.85 6.07
C TYR A 126 8.13 -2.63 6.59
N PHE A 127 9.31 -2.38 6.03
CA PHE A 127 10.56 -3.04 6.47
C PHE A 127 10.85 -2.74 7.94
N VAL A 128 10.74 -1.48 8.34
CA VAL A 128 10.94 -1.09 9.75
C VAL A 128 9.91 -1.76 10.66
N VAL A 129 8.63 -1.81 10.27
CA VAL A 129 7.59 -2.49 11.05
C VAL A 129 7.87 -3.98 11.19
N VAL A 130 8.32 -4.66 10.13
CA VAL A 130 8.69 -6.10 10.20
C VAL A 130 9.87 -6.33 11.13
N LEU A 131 10.87 -5.43 11.15
CA LEU A 131 12.01 -5.51 12.08
C LEU A 131 11.57 -5.27 13.53
N LEU A 132 10.59 -4.38 13.76
CA LEU A 132 10.03 -4.10 15.07
C LEU A 132 9.05 -5.18 15.57
N ALA A 133 8.50 -5.99 14.67
CA ALA A 133 7.45 -6.97 14.97
C ALA A 133 7.80 -7.93 16.13
N PRO A 134 9.01 -8.51 16.24
CA PRO A 134 9.33 -9.39 17.36
C PRO A 134 9.28 -8.70 18.73
N PHE A 135 9.71 -7.45 18.80
CA PHE A 135 9.68 -6.64 20.02
C PHE A 135 8.26 -6.25 20.39
N THR A 136 7.50 -5.80 19.40
CA THR A 136 6.07 -5.46 19.55
C THR A 136 5.25 -6.68 20.00
N ASN A 137 5.53 -7.86 19.44
CA ASN A 137 4.87 -9.08 19.83
C ASN A 137 5.16 -9.45 21.31
N LYS A 138 6.40 -9.37 21.75
CA LYS A 138 6.76 -9.57 23.16
C LYS A 138 6.05 -8.59 24.08
N LEU A 139 5.96 -7.31 23.68
CA LEU A 139 5.20 -6.31 24.41
C LEU A 139 3.74 -6.70 24.52
N LEU A 140 3.08 -7.02 23.40
CA LEU A 140 1.67 -7.41 23.37
C LEU A 140 1.39 -8.70 24.16
N ASP A 141 2.36 -9.62 24.24
CA ASP A 141 2.24 -10.85 25.03
C ASP A 141 2.35 -10.59 26.56
N SER A 142 3.02 -9.49 26.96
CA SER A 142 3.13 -9.06 28.37
C SER A 142 1.95 -8.20 28.83
N LEU A 143 1.14 -7.66 27.92
CA LEU A 143 0.00 -6.80 28.24
C LEU A 143 -1.29 -7.60 28.38
N SER A 144 -2.17 -7.16 29.28
CA SER A 144 -3.54 -7.64 29.32
C SER A 144 -4.31 -7.19 28.05
N PHE A 145 -5.45 -7.83 27.79
CA PHE A 145 -6.31 -7.46 26.66
C PHE A 145 -6.70 -5.97 26.67
N HIS A 146 -7.12 -5.46 27.84
CA HIS A 146 -7.50 -4.04 27.97
C HIS A 146 -6.31 -3.10 27.72
N GLN A 147 -5.12 -3.42 28.26
CA GLN A 147 -3.91 -2.62 28.03
C GLN A 147 -3.51 -2.60 26.55
N SER A 148 -3.66 -3.73 25.86
CA SER A 148 -3.40 -3.82 24.43
C SER A 148 -4.37 -2.99 23.59
N ILE A 149 -5.67 -2.95 23.97
CA ILE A 149 -6.65 -2.06 23.35
C ILE A 149 -6.28 -0.60 23.61
N VAL A 150 -5.97 -0.23 24.85
CA VAL A 150 -5.60 1.14 25.21
C VAL A 150 -4.38 1.59 24.40
N LEU A 151 -3.34 0.76 24.31
CA LEU A 151 -2.17 1.04 23.49
C LEU A 151 -2.54 1.27 22.02
N THR A 152 -3.39 0.41 21.46
CA THR A 152 -3.83 0.53 20.06
C THR A 152 -4.63 1.81 19.84
N VAL A 153 -5.54 2.15 20.76
CA VAL A 153 -6.33 3.39 20.69
C VAL A 153 -5.45 4.63 20.80
N ILE A 154 -4.45 4.64 21.71
CA ILE A 154 -3.49 5.73 21.83
C ILE A 154 -2.71 5.90 20.52
N MET A 155 -2.24 4.82 19.93
CA MET A 155 -1.51 4.88 18.66
C MET A 155 -2.38 5.37 17.50
N LEU A 156 -3.65 4.96 17.45
CA LEU A 156 -4.61 5.48 16.46
C LEU A 156 -4.92 6.96 16.69
N TRP A 157 -5.01 7.38 17.95
CA TRP A 157 -5.19 8.79 18.29
C TRP A 157 -3.99 9.65 17.85
N ILE A 158 -2.78 9.21 18.14
CA ILE A 158 -1.55 9.88 17.70
C ILE A 158 -1.49 9.96 16.17
N THR A 159 -1.86 8.87 15.49
CA THR A 159 -1.78 8.78 14.03
C THR A 159 -2.83 9.65 13.33
N PHE A 160 -4.08 9.64 13.84
CA PHE A 160 -5.22 10.21 13.10
C PHE A 160 -5.94 11.33 13.89
N GLY A 161 -6.05 11.17 15.21
CA GLY A 161 -6.92 12.00 16.04
C GLY A 161 -6.47 13.47 16.11
N TRP A 162 -5.18 13.70 16.31
CA TRP A 162 -4.65 15.07 16.42
C TRP A 162 -4.90 15.86 15.15
N ARG A 163 -4.64 15.30 14.00
CA ARG A 163 -4.80 15.95 12.71
C ARG A 163 -6.27 16.32 12.42
N LEU A 164 -7.23 15.53 12.91
CA LEU A 164 -8.65 15.83 12.76
C LEU A 164 -9.10 17.02 13.61
N ILE A 165 -8.42 17.29 14.74
CA ILE A 165 -8.76 18.40 15.65
C ILE A 165 -7.92 19.64 15.33
N ASN A 166 -6.62 19.45 15.14
CA ASN A 166 -5.68 20.52 14.84
C ASN A 166 -4.65 20.06 13.82
N PRO A 167 -4.85 20.37 12.54
CA PRO A 167 -3.96 19.94 11.46
C PRO A 167 -2.55 20.56 11.53
N SER A 168 -2.36 21.62 12.34
CA SER A 168 -1.03 22.19 12.60
C SER A 168 -0.15 21.28 13.45
N ILE A 169 -0.74 20.33 14.18
CA ILE A 169 -0.03 19.33 14.97
C ILE A 169 0.02 18.04 14.17
N ASP A 170 1.19 17.72 13.65
CA ASP A 170 1.38 16.56 12.81
C ASP A 170 2.36 15.56 13.44
N TYR A 171 1.81 14.51 14.03
CA TYR A 171 2.57 13.33 14.45
C TYR A 171 2.49 12.19 13.45
N PHE A 172 1.78 12.40 12.33
CA PHE A 172 1.65 11.40 11.28
C PHE A 172 3.00 11.18 10.59
N SER A 173 3.38 9.93 10.49
CA SER A 173 4.41 9.45 9.58
C SER A 173 3.99 8.13 8.97
N ASN A 174 4.51 7.81 7.80
CA ASN A 174 4.23 6.54 7.15
C ASN A 174 4.56 5.34 8.05
N LEU A 175 5.60 5.47 8.88
CA LEU A 175 5.98 4.44 9.85
C LEU A 175 4.94 4.28 10.95
N ILE A 176 4.53 5.39 11.61
CA ILE A 176 3.52 5.38 12.68
C ILE A 176 2.18 4.87 12.14
N TYR A 177 1.82 5.27 10.93
CA TYR A 177 0.62 4.81 10.22
C TYR A 177 0.62 3.28 10.07
N LEU A 178 1.65 2.70 9.47
CA LEU A 178 1.73 1.25 9.29
C LEU A 178 1.87 0.50 10.61
N PHE A 179 2.57 1.07 11.59
CA PHE A 179 2.72 0.47 12.91
C PHE A 179 1.38 0.41 13.66
N SER A 180 0.55 1.47 13.57
CA SER A 180 -0.80 1.47 14.15
C SER A 180 -1.68 0.38 13.54
N ILE A 181 -1.61 0.18 12.22
CA ILE A 181 -2.34 -0.90 11.53
C ILE A 181 -1.76 -2.27 11.92
N TYR A 182 -0.44 -2.37 12.14
CA TYR A 182 0.18 -3.59 12.65
C TYR A 182 -0.43 -4.01 13.98
N LEU A 183 -0.60 -3.08 14.93
CA LEU A 183 -1.23 -3.37 16.22
C LEU A 183 -2.64 -3.92 16.05
N ILE A 184 -3.46 -3.32 15.18
CA ILE A 184 -4.81 -3.83 14.88
C ILE A 184 -4.76 -5.27 14.36
N GLY A 185 -3.92 -5.54 13.36
CA GLY A 185 -3.81 -6.87 12.74
C GLY A 185 -3.29 -7.94 13.72
N ALA A 186 -2.33 -7.57 14.57
CA ALA A 186 -1.80 -8.43 15.63
C ALA A 186 -2.85 -8.73 16.72
N MET A 187 -3.66 -7.72 17.08
CA MET A 187 -4.79 -7.90 18.02
C MET A 187 -5.88 -8.79 17.43
N ILE A 188 -6.25 -8.60 16.17
CA ILE A 188 -7.20 -9.47 15.47
C ILE A 188 -6.74 -10.94 15.51
N ARG A 189 -5.44 -11.19 15.33
CA ARG A 189 -4.88 -12.53 15.39
C ARG A 189 -4.96 -13.14 16.78
N ARG A 190 -4.59 -12.36 17.82
CA ARG A 190 -4.58 -12.80 19.22
C ARG A 190 -5.99 -13.05 19.75
N GLN A 191 -6.95 -12.23 19.32
CA GLN A 191 -8.33 -12.23 19.83
C GLN A 191 -9.32 -12.82 18.82
N LYS A 192 -8.87 -13.71 17.94
CA LYS A 192 -9.71 -14.26 16.85
C LYS A 192 -11.04 -14.81 17.35
N GLN A 193 -11.09 -15.43 18.53
CA GLN A 193 -12.29 -16.02 19.11
C GLN A 193 -13.30 -14.99 19.63
N HIS A 194 -12.83 -13.79 19.97
CA HIS A 194 -13.65 -12.69 20.51
C HIS A 194 -14.01 -11.64 19.45
N LEU A 195 -13.62 -11.85 18.19
CA LEU A 195 -13.96 -10.91 17.11
C LEU A 195 -15.47 -10.90 16.87
N PRO A 196 -16.03 -9.71 16.54
CA PRO A 196 -17.42 -9.61 16.15
C PRO A 196 -17.70 -10.47 14.92
N ASP A 197 -18.90 -11.05 14.88
CA ASP A 197 -19.35 -11.86 13.76
C ASP A 197 -19.90 -10.95 12.64
N LEU A 198 -18.99 -10.29 11.94
CA LEU A 198 -19.33 -9.39 10.84
C LEU A 198 -19.76 -10.17 9.60
N ARG A 199 -21.05 -10.05 9.27
CA ARG A 199 -21.60 -10.59 8.04
C ARG A 199 -21.21 -9.72 6.84
N ILE A 200 -21.24 -10.29 5.65
CA ILE A 200 -20.88 -9.59 4.39
C ILE A 200 -21.72 -8.31 4.22
N TRP A 201 -23.03 -8.34 4.50
CA TRP A 201 -23.89 -7.16 4.35
C TRP A 201 -23.56 -6.04 5.36
N GLN A 202 -23.16 -6.38 6.60
CA GLN A 202 -22.72 -5.40 7.61
C GLN A 202 -21.41 -4.73 7.17
N THR A 203 -20.47 -5.54 6.66
CA THR A 203 -19.23 -5.03 6.08
C THR A 203 -19.50 -4.11 4.89
N ALA A 204 -20.45 -4.47 4.02
CA ALA A 204 -20.86 -3.61 2.91
C ALA A 204 -21.44 -2.28 3.40
N ILE A 205 -22.28 -2.29 4.43
CA ILE A 205 -22.82 -1.06 5.03
C ILE A 205 -21.70 -0.17 5.58
N ILE A 206 -20.75 -0.74 6.34
CA ILE A 206 -19.60 0.00 6.88
C ILE A 206 -18.79 0.62 5.73
N THR A 207 -18.52 -0.16 4.69
CA THR A 207 -17.77 0.29 3.51
C THR A 207 -18.48 1.46 2.81
N ILE A 208 -19.78 1.33 2.55
CA ILE A 208 -20.59 2.38 1.91
C ILE A 208 -20.65 3.63 2.80
N ALA A 209 -20.83 3.47 4.11
CA ALA A 209 -20.84 4.59 5.04
C ALA A 209 -19.50 5.33 5.05
N CYS A 210 -18.36 4.62 5.07
CA CYS A 210 -17.03 5.23 4.98
C CYS A 210 -16.85 5.99 3.65
N CYS A 211 -17.31 5.43 2.53
CA CYS A 211 -17.26 6.11 1.23
C CYS A 211 -18.10 7.38 1.23
N ILE A 212 -19.35 7.32 1.72
CA ILE A 212 -20.23 8.49 1.82
C ILE A 212 -19.62 9.57 2.71
N LEU A 213 -19.10 9.20 3.88
CA LEU A 213 -18.46 10.14 4.81
C LEU A 213 -17.21 10.77 4.21
N CYS A 214 -16.40 10.01 3.48
CA CYS A 214 -15.23 10.53 2.78
C CYS A 214 -15.62 11.54 1.71
N ILE A 215 -16.57 11.20 0.84
CA ILE A 215 -17.04 12.08 -0.24
C ILE A 215 -17.69 13.34 0.34
N ALA A 216 -18.59 13.19 1.33
CA ALA A 216 -19.27 14.30 1.97
C ALA A 216 -18.30 15.23 2.72
N GLY A 217 -17.34 14.66 3.45
CA GLY A 217 -16.31 15.45 4.15
C GLY A 217 -15.39 16.19 3.18
N THR A 218 -14.97 15.55 2.10
CA THR A 218 -14.19 16.19 1.03
C THR A 218 -14.98 17.34 0.38
N HIS A 219 -16.26 17.10 0.07
CA HIS A 219 -17.13 18.13 -0.53
C HIS A 219 -17.37 19.29 0.42
N PHE A 220 -17.60 19.00 1.70
CA PHE A 220 -17.74 20.04 2.74
C PHE A 220 -16.49 20.92 2.85
N LEU A 221 -15.30 20.31 2.89
CA LEU A 221 -14.04 21.06 2.92
C LEU A 221 -13.83 21.88 1.65
N ALA A 222 -14.21 21.36 0.48
CA ALA A 222 -14.13 22.08 -0.80
C ALA A 222 -15.06 23.29 -0.84
N LEU A 223 -16.28 23.17 -0.31
CA LEU A 223 -17.23 24.28 -0.25
C LEU A 223 -16.78 25.39 0.74
N HIS A 224 -16.04 25.00 1.79
CA HIS A 224 -15.56 25.90 2.82
C HIS A 224 -14.04 26.12 2.74
N ASP A 225 -13.48 26.07 1.54
CA ASP A 225 -12.02 26.09 1.31
C ASP A 225 -11.33 27.29 2.00
N ASN A 226 -11.92 28.48 1.96
CA ASN A 226 -11.38 29.66 2.65
C ASN A 226 -11.21 29.47 4.17
N ILE A 227 -12.13 28.75 4.82
CA ILE A 227 -12.07 28.45 6.26
C ILE A 227 -11.11 27.28 6.49
N ALA A 228 -11.23 26.25 5.66
CA ALA A 228 -10.36 25.05 5.73
C ALA A 228 -8.89 25.43 5.62
N GLN A 229 -8.50 26.25 4.66
CA GLN A 229 -7.12 26.73 4.49
C GLN A 229 -6.64 27.57 5.69
N LYS A 230 -7.48 28.47 6.22
CA LYS A 230 -7.13 29.26 7.42
C LYS A 230 -6.86 28.38 8.64
N LEU A 231 -7.56 27.25 8.76
CA LEU A 231 -7.41 26.28 9.84
C LEU A 231 -6.36 25.19 9.52
N GLY A 232 -5.79 25.19 8.32
CA GLY A 232 -4.78 24.23 7.88
C GLY A 232 -5.34 22.85 7.45
N TYR A 233 -6.66 22.74 7.18
CA TYR A 233 -7.25 21.49 6.72
C TYR A 233 -7.11 21.33 5.19
N PRO A 234 -6.45 20.25 4.73
CA PRO A 234 -6.42 19.95 3.30
C PRO A 234 -7.75 19.35 2.84
N ILE A 235 -8.14 19.60 1.59
CA ILE A 235 -9.38 19.08 1.00
C ILE A 235 -9.43 17.55 1.03
N ASN A 236 -8.30 16.89 0.88
CA ASN A 236 -8.16 15.44 0.90
C ASN A 236 -8.01 14.85 2.32
N LEU A 237 -8.34 15.59 3.38
CA LEU A 237 -8.12 15.20 4.79
C LEU A 237 -8.52 13.73 5.08
N LEU A 238 -9.70 13.30 4.64
CA LEU A 238 -10.23 11.96 4.91
C LEU A 238 -9.91 10.92 3.81
N ALA A 239 -9.38 11.38 2.69
CA ALA A 239 -9.22 10.53 1.51
C ALA A 239 -7.87 9.81 1.46
N GLY A 240 -6.79 10.54 1.42
CA GLY A 240 -5.42 10.00 1.29
C GLY A 240 -4.48 11.03 0.67
N GLY A 241 -3.20 10.70 0.64
CA GLY A 241 -2.15 11.57 0.15
C GLY A 241 -1.53 12.45 1.23
N GLU A 242 -0.73 13.41 0.81
CA GLU A 242 -0.02 14.29 1.71
C GLU A 242 -0.98 15.12 2.56
N GLY A 243 -0.68 15.26 3.83
CA GLY A 243 -1.54 16.02 4.74
C GLY A 243 -2.82 15.33 5.20
N SER A 244 -3.15 14.14 4.70
CA SER A 244 -4.41 13.44 5.02
C SER A 244 -4.37 12.67 6.34
N SER A 245 -5.58 12.30 6.81
CA SER A 245 -5.81 11.39 7.93
C SER A 245 -6.76 10.27 7.47
N PRO A 246 -6.25 9.19 6.82
CA PRO A 246 -7.07 8.18 6.16
C PRO A 246 -7.70 7.18 7.15
N ILE A 247 -8.29 7.67 8.25
CA ILE A 247 -8.90 6.83 9.30
C ILE A 247 -10.06 6.00 8.74
N LEU A 248 -10.86 6.56 7.83
CA LEU A 248 -11.99 5.86 7.21
C LEU A 248 -11.53 4.66 6.39
N ALA A 249 -10.39 4.79 5.70
CA ALA A 249 -9.77 3.68 4.98
C ALA A 249 -9.34 2.54 5.93
N VAL A 250 -8.79 2.89 7.10
CA VAL A 250 -8.39 1.90 8.11
C VAL A 250 -9.61 1.20 8.70
N ILE A 251 -10.69 1.93 9.01
CA ILE A 251 -11.95 1.35 9.49
C ILE A 251 -12.52 0.39 8.45
N MET A 252 -12.60 0.81 7.19
CA MET A 252 -13.09 -0.01 6.08
C MET A 252 -12.25 -1.27 5.89
N ALA A 253 -10.91 -1.12 5.84
CA ALA A 253 -9.99 -2.24 5.71
C ALA A 253 -10.10 -3.23 6.87
N THR A 254 -10.23 -2.72 8.10
CA THR A 254 -10.37 -3.55 9.31
C THR A 254 -11.68 -4.34 9.28
N ALA A 255 -12.81 -3.72 8.90
CA ALA A 255 -14.09 -4.41 8.76
C ALA A 255 -14.04 -5.51 7.69
N ILE A 256 -13.49 -5.20 6.52
CA ILE A 256 -13.28 -6.17 5.44
C ILE A 256 -12.41 -7.33 5.94
N PHE A 257 -11.30 -7.03 6.62
CA PHE A 257 -10.35 -8.03 7.09
C PHE A 257 -10.97 -8.95 8.16
N ILE A 258 -11.71 -8.41 9.13
CA ILE A 258 -12.44 -9.21 10.14
C ILE A 258 -13.45 -10.12 9.46
N CYS A 259 -14.27 -9.59 8.54
CA CYS A 259 -15.24 -10.38 7.78
C CYS A 259 -14.55 -11.55 7.05
N MET A 260 -13.40 -11.29 6.43
CA MET A 260 -12.63 -12.32 5.75
C MET A 260 -12.09 -13.39 6.70
N VAL A 261 -11.50 -12.98 7.83
CA VAL A 261 -10.93 -13.91 8.83
C VAL A 261 -11.99 -14.82 9.44
N ARG A 262 -13.22 -14.31 9.59
CA ARG A 262 -14.35 -15.07 10.15
C ARG A 262 -15.00 -16.01 9.14
N ASN A 263 -15.15 -15.57 7.89
CA ASN A 263 -15.91 -16.29 6.86
C ASN A 263 -15.03 -17.15 5.93
N LEU A 264 -13.70 -17.09 6.05
CA LEU A 264 -12.83 -17.94 5.23
C LEU A 264 -12.97 -19.41 5.67
N PRO A 265 -13.22 -20.34 4.70
CA PRO A 265 -13.29 -21.75 5.00
C PRO A 265 -11.94 -22.26 5.53
N THR A 266 -11.99 -23.07 6.59
CA THR A 266 -10.82 -23.68 7.22
C THR A 266 -10.08 -24.66 6.31
N LYS A 267 -10.79 -25.23 5.34
CA LYS A 267 -10.23 -26.10 4.30
C LYS A 267 -10.48 -25.48 2.93
N THR A 268 -9.44 -25.02 2.27
CA THR A 268 -9.48 -24.60 0.85
C THR A 268 -9.24 -25.81 -0.03
N HIS A 269 -10.25 -26.23 -0.79
CA HIS A 269 -10.01 -27.16 -1.90
C HIS A 269 -9.14 -26.43 -2.94
N ARG A 270 -8.06 -27.08 -3.38
CA ARG A 270 -7.29 -26.61 -4.52
C ARG A 270 -8.18 -26.62 -5.76
N THR A 271 -8.34 -25.46 -6.36
CA THR A 271 -9.02 -25.29 -7.65
C THR A 271 -8.03 -24.68 -8.64
N ILE A 272 -8.28 -24.87 -9.95
CA ILE A 272 -7.47 -24.25 -11.01
C ILE A 272 -7.31 -22.74 -10.76
N LEU A 273 -8.37 -22.08 -10.32
CA LEU A 273 -8.34 -20.64 -9.99
C LEU A 273 -7.41 -20.32 -8.80
N THR A 274 -7.43 -21.16 -7.75
CA THR A 274 -6.53 -20.93 -6.60
C THR A 274 -5.07 -21.12 -6.98
N ASP A 275 -4.77 -22.13 -7.80
CA ASP A 275 -3.40 -22.41 -8.25
C ASP A 275 -2.90 -21.29 -9.19
N PHE A 276 -3.77 -20.79 -10.07
CA PHE A 276 -3.47 -19.63 -10.91
C PHE A 276 -3.17 -18.37 -10.06
N ILE A 277 -4.04 -18.05 -9.09
CA ILE A 277 -3.85 -16.91 -8.19
C ILE A 277 -2.54 -17.02 -7.41
N VAL A 278 -2.23 -18.19 -6.86
CA VAL A 278 -0.97 -18.41 -6.13
C VAL A 278 0.24 -18.20 -7.02
N ARG A 279 0.15 -18.62 -8.29
CA ARG A 279 1.24 -18.49 -9.26
C ARG A 279 1.53 -17.04 -9.65
N ILE A 280 0.49 -16.20 -9.81
CA ILE A 280 0.66 -14.80 -10.21
C ILE A 280 0.85 -13.85 -9.02
N ALA A 281 0.49 -14.26 -7.79
CA ALA A 281 0.58 -13.43 -6.60
C ALA A 281 1.95 -12.76 -6.37
N PRO A 282 3.11 -13.40 -6.60
CA PRO A 282 4.41 -12.73 -6.45
C PRO A 282 4.62 -11.57 -7.43
N ALA A 283 4.02 -11.64 -8.63
CA ALA A 283 4.13 -10.58 -9.63
C ALA A 283 3.34 -9.31 -9.25
N THR A 284 2.31 -9.45 -8.40
CA THR A 284 1.49 -8.30 -7.97
C THR A 284 2.29 -7.26 -7.19
N PHE A 285 3.29 -7.70 -6.42
CA PHE A 285 4.20 -6.76 -5.76
C PHE A 285 5.08 -6.03 -6.77
N GLY A 286 5.47 -6.70 -7.87
CA GLY A 286 6.16 -6.08 -8.98
C GLY A 286 5.33 -4.97 -9.65
N VAL A 287 4.01 -5.16 -9.78
CA VAL A 287 3.11 -4.11 -10.31
C VAL A 287 3.19 -2.85 -9.45
N TYR A 288 3.14 -3.00 -8.11
CA TYR A 288 3.33 -1.88 -7.20
C TYR A 288 4.68 -1.17 -7.42
N LEU A 289 5.77 -1.93 -7.49
CA LEU A 289 7.11 -1.37 -7.66
C LEU A 289 7.31 -0.68 -9.02
N LEU A 290 6.69 -1.19 -10.07
CA LEU A 290 6.80 -0.62 -11.42
C LEU A 290 6.04 0.69 -11.54
N HIS A 291 4.78 0.75 -11.08
CA HIS A 291 3.95 1.94 -11.27
C HIS A 291 4.26 3.08 -10.28
N GLU A 292 4.87 2.78 -9.13
CA GLU A 292 5.32 3.76 -8.15
C GLU A 292 6.77 4.20 -8.34
N HIS A 293 7.49 3.66 -9.31
CA HIS A 293 8.87 4.04 -9.57
C HIS A 293 8.98 5.52 -9.99
N ASN A 294 9.76 6.31 -9.27
CA ASN A 294 9.84 7.77 -9.42
C ASN A 294 10.02 8.25 -10.87
N ILE A 295 10.84 7.55 -11.65
CA ILE A 295 11.14 7.92 -13.05
C ILE A 295 10.04 7.38 -13.99
N TRP A 296 9.55 6.16 -13.76
CA TRP A 296 8.60 5.52 -14.66
C TRP A 296 7.16 5.94 -14.42
N LYS A 297 6.80 6.34 -13.20
CA LYS A 297 5.46 6.80 -12.84
C LYS A 297 4.92 7.87 -13.80
N PRO A 298 5.60 9.02 -14.02
CA PRO A 298 5.11 10.03 -14.96
C PRO A 298 5.04 9.53 -16.41
N ILE A 299 5.97 8.68 -16.84
CA ILE A 299 5.95 8.13 -18.21
C ILE A 299 4.74 7.20 -18.40
N LEU A 300 4.50 6.30 -17.45
CA LEU A 300 3.37 5.37 -17.51
C LEU A 300 2.04 6.11 -17.54
N TRP A 301 1.86 7.11 -16.66
CA TRP A 301 0.54 7.73 -16.46
C TRP A 301 0.24 8.89 -17.40
N HIS A 302 1.25 9.66 -17.79
CA HIS A 302 1.05 10.84 -18.64
C HIS A 302 1.39 10.60 -20.12
N TYR A 303 2.03 9.47 -20.45
CA TYR A 303 2.37 9.15 -21.83
C TYR A 303 1.82 7.79 -22.28
N VAL A 304 2.15 6.68 -21.60
CA VAL A 304 1.74 5.33 -22.05
C VAL A 304 0.25 5.11 -21.89
N PHE A 305 -0.31 5.48 -20.73
CA PHE A 305 -1.73 5.29 -20.39
C PHE A 305 -2.54 6.59 -20.42
N SER A 306 -2.02 7.60 -21.09
CA SER A 306 -2.76 8.84 -21.32
C SER A 306 -3.94 8.58 -22.26
N MET A 307 -5.15 8.68 -21.72
CA MET A 307 -6.38 8.50 -22.48
C MET A 307 -7.30 9.69 -22.29
N GLU A 308 -7.98 10.12 -23.36
CA GLU A 308 -9.02 11.13 -23.28
C GLU A 308 -10.22 10.59 -22.49
N GLN A 309 -10.71 11.37 -21.55
CA GLN A 309 -11.82 10.98 -20.71
C GLN A 309 -13.15 11.30 -21.39
N PRO A 310 -14.16 10.39 -21.36
CA PRO A 310 -15.46 10.64 -21.90
C PRO A 310 -16.19 11.75 -21.12
N ALA A 311 -17.14 12.42 -21.77
CA ALA A 311 -17.99 13.41 -21.13
C ALA A 311 -18.98 12.75 -20.15
N GLY A 312 -19.30 13.46 -19.05
CA GLY A 312 -20.27 13.03 -18.04
C GLY A 312 -19.71 12.15 -16.93
N ILE A 313 -20.35 12.21 -15.75
CA ILE A 313 -19.86 11.54 -14.51
C ILE A 313 -19.90 10.01 -14.65
N ALA A 314 -21.01 9.46 -15.16
CA ALA A 314 -21.17 8.01 -15.32
C ALA A 314 -20.19 7.44 -16.34
N GLY A 315 -19.98 8.13 -17.48
CA GLY A 315 -19.00 7.75 -18.48
C GLY A 315 -17.58 7.76 -17.93
N LYS A 316 -17.21 8.78 -17.15
CA LYS A 316 -15.91 8.86 -16.49
C LYS A 316 -15.69 7.74 -15.49
N ALA A 317 -16.69 7.41 -14.66
CA ALA A 317 -16.57 6.33 -13.67
C ALA A 317 -16.39 4.95 -14.33
N LEU A 318 -17.20 4.64 -15.36
CA LEU A 318 -17.09 3.39 -16.11
C LEU A 318 -15.74 3.29 -16.83
N PHE A 319 -15.33 4.38 -17.49
CA PHE A 319 -14.04 4.47 -18.16
C PHE A 319 -12.88 4.27 -17.20
N ALA A 320 -12.92 4.88 -16.01
CA ALA A 320 -11.91 4.70 -14.98
C ALA A 320 -11.80 3.23 -14.54
N ILE A 321 -12.94 2.58 -14.27
CA ILE A 321 -12.96 1.16 -13.86
C ILE A 321 -12.34 0.27 -14.94
N ILE A 322 -12.76 0.44 -16.19
CA ILE A 322 -12.24 -0.36 -17.32
C ILE A 322 -10.74 -0.11 -17.51
N SER A 323 -10.32 1.17 -17.50
CA SER A 323 -8.92 1.54 -17.66
C SER A 323 -8.05 0.95 -16.56
N ILE A 324 -8.49 1.02 -15.30
CA ILE A 324 -7.80 0.41 -14.15
C ILE A 324 -7.60 -1.09 -14.39
N LEU A 325 -8.65 -1.81 -14.79
CA LEU A 325 -8.56 -3.25 -15.03
C LEU A 325 -7.61 -3.60 -16.18
N VAL A 326 -7.73 -2.89 -17.30
CA VAL A 326 -6.89 -3.13 -18.49
C VAL A 326 -5.42 -2.86 -18.18
N VAL A 327 -5.12 -1.68 -17.63
CA VAL A 327 -3.74 -1.31 -17.29
C VAL A 327 -3.15 -2.26 -16.26
N TYR A 328 -3.93 -2.63 -15.24
CA TYR A 328 -3.46 -3.60 -14.26
C TYR A 328 -3.12 -4.96 -14.88
N ILE A 329 -3.97 -5.48 -15.77
CA ILE A 329 -3.71 -6.75 -16.45
C ILE A 329 -2.44 -6.66 -17.29
N LEU A 330 -2.23 -5.54 -18.00
CA LEU A 330 -1.03 -5.31 -18.79
C LEU A 330 0.23 -5.25 -17.92
N LEU A 331 0.19 -4.45 -16.84
CA LEU A 331 1.30 -4.37 -15.91
C LEU A 331 1.57 -5.71 -15.22
N LEU A 332 0.51 -6.45 -14.85
CA LEU A 332 0.65 -7.77 -14.25
C LEU A 332 1.32 -8.76 -15.21
N ALA A 333 0.96 -8.72 -16.49
CA ALA A 333 1.60 -9.57 -17.50
C ALA A 333 3.10 -9.26 -17.63
N VAL A 334 3.46 -7.98 -17.72
CA VAL A 334 4.86 -7.54 -17.76
C VAL A 334 5.61 -7.98 -16.50
N CYS A 335 5.05 -7.70 -15.32
CA CYS A 335 5.66 -8.07 -14.04
C CYS A 335 5.75 -9.59 -13.84
N TYR A 336 4.83 -10.36 -14.41
CA TYR A 336 4.89 -11.82 -14.36
C TYR A 336 6.05 -12.36 -15.19
N VAL A 337 6.29 -11.79 -16.37
CA VAL A 337 7.48 -12.13 -17.19
C VAL A 337 8.77 -11.75 -16.43
N ILE A 338 8.85 -10.53 -15.88
CA ILE A 338 10.00 -10.12 -15.07
C ILE A 338 10.18 -11.06 -13.87
N HIS A 339 9.07 -11.48 -13.23
CA HIS A 339 9.11 -12.39 -12.10
C HIS A 339 9.74 -13.73 -12.48
N ILE A 340 9.29 -14.37 -13.55
CA ILE A 340 9.81 -15.68 -13.98
C ILE A 340 11.26 -15.58 -14.44
N CYS A 341 11.58 -14.57 -15.24
CA CYS A 341 12.88 -14.48 -15.90
C CYS A 341 13.99 -13.93 -14.99
N ILE A 342 13.64 -13.02 -14.05
CA ILE A 342 14.63 -12.27 -13.29
C ILE A 342 14.42 -12.42 -11.79
N THR A 343 13.27 -11.99 -11.24
CA THR A 343 13.12 -11.84 -9.79
C THR A 343 13.11 -13.17 -9.06
N HIS A 344 12.42 -14.18 -9.57
CA HIS A 344 12.35 -15.50 -8.94
C HIS A 344 13.72 -16.19 -8.87
N PRO A 345 14.50 -16.32 -9.98
CA PRO A 345 15.84 -16.92 -9.92
C PRO A 345 16.77 -16.19 -8.96
N VAL A 346 16.80 -14.86 -9.00
CA VAL A 346 17.67 -14.04 -8.15
C VAL A 346 17.25 -14.14 -6.68
N CYS A 347 15.96 -14.14 -6.35
CA CYS A 347 15.47 -14.32 -5.00
C CYS A 347 15.86 -15.70 -4.42
N VAL A 348 15.72 -16.76 -5.20
CA VAL A 348 16.13 -18.12 -4.79
C VAL A 348 17.63 -18.19 -4.54
N PHE A 349 18.43 -17.53 -5.38
CA PHE A 349 19.89 -17.46 -5.21
C PHE A 349 20.27 -16.70 -3.93
N SER A 350 19.67 -15.53 -3.71
CA SER A 350 19.92 -14.71 -2.52
C SER A 350 19.60 -15.45 -1.23
N GLU A 351 18.48 -16.17 -1.18
CA GLU A 351 18.12 -16.99 -0.01
C GLU A 351 19.14 -18.09 0.27
N LYS A 352 19.61 -18.78 -0.77
CA LYS A 352 20.62 -19.84 -0.63
C LYS A 352 21.92 -19.28 -0.03
N ILE A 353 22.36 -18.11 -0.47
CA ILE A 353 23.56 -17.46 0.08
C ILE A 353 23.37 -17.15 1.57
N ILE A 354 22.26 -16.52 1.94
CA ILE A 354 22.02 -16.11 3.34
C ILE A 354 21.88 -17.32 4.25
N MET A 355 21.21 -18.38 3.81
CA MET A 355 21.12 -19.62 4.58
C MET A 355 22.50 -20.26 4.81
N ARG A 356 23.38 -20.22 3.82
CA ARG A 356 24.78 -20.70 3.99
C ARG A 356 25.56 -19.89 5.01
N ILE A 357 25.48 -18.54 4.93
CA ILE A 357 26.16 -17.65 5.88
C ILE A 357 25.64 -17.87 7.30
N SER A 358 24.33 -18.00 7.47
CA SER A 358 23.70 -18.25 8.77
C SER A 358 24.09 -19.61 9.36
N SER A 359 24.23 -20.66 8.55
CA SER A 359 24.67 -21.98 9.03
C SER A 359 26.14 -21.97 9.48
N THR A 360 27.00 -21.24 8.77
CA THR A 360 28.41 -21.11 9.10
C THR A 360 28.64 -20.35 10.40
N SER A 361 27.85 -19.30 10.67
CA SER A 361 27.94 -18.53 11.92
C SER A 361 27.53 -19.34 13.16
N HIS A 362 26.55 -20.24 13.04
CA HIS A 362 26.16 -21.16 14.13
C HIS A 362 27.20 -22.22 14.46
N THR A 363 28.06 -22.55 13.51
CA THR A 363 29.16 -23.51 13.75
C THR A 363 30.30 -22.86 14.49
N ILE A 364 30.60 -21.59 14.22
CA ILE A 364 31.69 -20.83 14.86
C ILE A 364 31.36 -20.45 16.32
N THR A 365 30.08 -20.26 16.66
CA THR A 365 29.67 -19.93 18.05
C THR A 365 29.55 -21.17 18.95
N ARG A 366 29.72 -22.38 18.44
CA ARG A 366 29.72 -23.65 19.21
C ARG A 366 31.09 -24.27 19.37
N SER A 367 32.10 -23.71 18.73
CA SER A 367 33.54 -24.05 18.94
C SER A 367 34.17 -23.06 19.91
#